data_bd8dc35f36a7e116504f947412a9c62b
#
_entry.id   bd8dc35f36a7e116504f947412a9c62b
#
_cell.length_a   1.000
_cell.length_b   1.000
_cell.length_c   1.000
_cell.angle_alpha   90.00
_cell.angle_beta   90.00
_cell.angle_gamma   90.00
#
_symmetry.space_group_name_H-M   'P 1'
#
loop_
_entity.id
_entity.type
_entity.pdbx_description
1 polymer ?
#
loop_
_entity_poly.entity_id
_entity_poly.type
_entity_poly.pdbx_seq_one_letter_code
_entity_poly.pdbx_strand_id
1 'polypeptide(L)'
;MNKRSLAFVCAMGLLSAAFGGDIENLWPEGKIPDLQPHQHSASTFDVQKPGFDAAKRTMPRLEWYDAPASNKTDCCMILISGGAYECRCDGYWIDYCAKRLTAMGIQCVQLAYRTPRPRGLAIYQTAWEDGQRAVRLVRSEAAKRGFDPEKIGALGFSAGSHLTVMLATSALTPAYSPVDDLDQTPCHLNWAIPIYTAYALTDGLEGPNARLGDAIDVKLTDAFKFDAKTCPMCMFHGSVDIYSPNGSTQLYRQLRRMKIPAELHLFADRNHGFMGWPEAKTDRPAGYDRWFDRAEEFIRQMQFVGPLAPEEDLFTRFPNDDARASCEHQDIWPEGAMPLASTNQCKPFIEWHLPKKLTTKAIQVIYSGGSYCGNSPDGHEVAPARRYLNEKGMAVVTLLYRCPRPQGLAKHTTAWQDLQRTIRLVRAGAEKRGLDPDRIGIWGSSAGGHLTLMGATSSRHQSYQPIDDIDKISCKVQWAVGIYPAYALTDNAEHPSASCGNADEDRLVPEFSFDPDTCPMVFVHGDADVWPAMNSVKCWEQLRRMGIGCDLHTLALRNHCFMFKAAPGTGSYNYLDMVWQFLNAKGFNK
;
A
#
# COMPACT_ATOMS: atom_id res chain seq x y z
N MET A 1 -16.94 -20.82 17.07
CA MET A 1 -15.66 -20.92 16.32
C MET A 1 -15.12 -22.34 16.40
N ASN A 2 -14.89 -22.96 15.26
CA ASN A 2 -14.46 -24.37 15.19
C ASN A 2 -12.98 -24.46 15.55
N LYS A 3 -12.62 -25.35 16.48
CA LYS A 3 -11.24 -25.58 16.97
C LYS A 3 -10.18 -25.81 15.86
N ARG A 4 -10.58 -25.99 14.61
CA ARG A 4 -9.69 -26.17 13.45
C ARG A 4 -9.04 -24.89 12.92
N SER A 5 -9.60 -23.72 13.18
CA SER A 5 -9.00 -22.43 12.73
C SER A 5 -7.89 -21.94 13.66
N LEU A 6 -7.88 -22.35 14.93
CA LEU A 6 -6.80 -22.02 15.86
C LEU A 6 -5.56 -22.92 15.70
N ALA A 7 -5.74 -24.15 15.18
CA ALA A 7 -4.65 -25.12 15.02
C ALA A 7 -3.68 -24.78 13.85
N PHE A 8 -4.05 -23.90 12.95
CA PHE A 8 -3.20 -23.56 11.80
C PHE A 8 -2.10 -22.51 12.12
N VAL A 9 -2.17 -21.87 13.28
CA VAL A 9 -1.20 -20.86 13.73
C VAL A 9 -0.07 -21.46 14.58
N CYS A 10 -0.23 -22.70 15.06
CA CYS A 10 0.63 -23.27 16.12
C CYS A 10 1.72 -24.24 15.68
N ALA A 11 1.92 -24.51 14.40
CA ALA A 11 2.88 -25.54 13.98
C ALA A 11 4.10 -24.93 13.27
N MET A 12 5.01 -24.28 14.01
CA MET A 12 6.43 -24.15 13.66
C MET A 12 7.21 -23.53 14.81
N GLY A 13 7.75 -24.38 15.65
CA GLY A 13 8.85 -24.04 16.56
C GLY A 13 10.17 -24.40 15.90
N LEU A 14 11.15 -23.58 16.17
CA LEU A 14 12.61 -23.73 16.20
C LEU A 14 13.33 -22.68 15.36
N LEU A 15 13.71 -21.65 16.05
CA LEU A 15 14.95 -20.85 16.03
C LEU A 15 14.69 -19.43 16.52
N SER A 16 14.35 -19.26 17.82
CA SER A 16 14.55 -18.00 18.49
C SER A 16 15.98 -18.03 19.06
N ALA A 17 16.91 -17.35 18.41
CA ALA A 17 18.05 -16.82 19.12
C ALA A 17 17.47 -15.83 20.14
N ALA A 18 17.56 -16.14 21.42
CA ALA A 18 17.15 -15.25 22.49
C ALA A 18 17.99 -13.97 22.39
N PHE A 19 17.42 -12.91 21.82
CA PHE A 19 17.89 -11.56 22.08
C PHE A 19 17.46 -11.25 23.52
N GLY A 20 18.33 -11.51 24.47
CA GLY A 20 18.10 -11.21 25.90
C GLY A 20 18.28 -9.72 26.13
N GLY A 21 17.24 -8.93 25.88
CA GLY A 21 17.19 -7.52 26.29
C GLY A 21 16.63 -7.36 27.71
N ASP A 22 16.74 -6.15 28.27
CA ASP A 22 16.16 -5.79 29.55
C ASP A 22 14.65 -6.01 29.55
N ILE A 23 14.13 -6.53 30.67
CA ILE A 23 12.69 -6.69 30.90
C ILE A 23 12.25 -5.68 31.95
N GLU A 24 11.17 -4.96 31.65
CA GLU A 24 10.66 -3.89 32.52
C GLU A 24 9.15 -4.02 32.71
N ASN A 25 8.67 -4.16 33.94
CA ASN A 25 7.26 -4.27 34.25
C ASN A 25 6.55 -2.92 34.01
N LEU A 26 5.34 -2.95 33.43
CA LEU A 26 4.56 -1.74 33.16
C LEU A 26 3.98 -1.09 34.41
N TRP A 27 3.56 -1.88 35.36
CA TRP A 27 2.78 -1.44 36.50
C TRP A 27 3.50 -1.70 37.84
N PRO A 28 3.34 -0.83 38.84
CA PRO A 28 3.72 -1.15 40.19
C PRO A 28 2.96 -2.38 40.69
N GLU A 29 3.59 -3.13 41.61
CA GLU A 29 2.99 -4.31 42.21
C GLU A 29 1.64 -3.98 42.86
N GLY A 30 0.62 -4.80 42.55
CA GLY A 30 -0.74 -4.63 43.10
C GLY A 30 -1.54 -3.46 42.53
N LYS A 31 -1.04 -2.71 41.53
CA LYS A 31 -1.71 -1.53 40.95
C LYS A 31 -2.09 -1.67 39.47
N ILE A 32 -2.25 -2.88 38.98
CA ILE A 32 -2.69 -3.11 37.59
C ILE A 32 -4.19 -2.81 37.47
N PRO A 33 -4.62 -1.83 36.63
CA PRO A 33 -6.04 -1.55 36.46
C PRO A 33 -6.77 -2.77 35.88
N ASP A 34 -8.03 -2.95 36.19
CA ASP A 34 -8.94 -3.97 35.66
C ASP A 34 -8.32 -5.39 35.51
N LEU A 35 -7.35 -5.73 36.37
CA LEU A 35 -6.69 -7.04 36.37
C LEU A 35 -7.70 -8.15 36.64
N GLN A 36 -7.79 -9.12 35.75
CA GLN A 36 -8.68 -10.27 35.90
C GLN A 36 -7.87 -11.58 36.09
N PRO A 37 -8.32 -12.51 36.97
CA PRO A 37 -7.56 -13.70 37.35
C PRO A 37 -7.18 -14.64 36.20
N HIS A 38 -7.88 -14.59 35.06
CA HIS A 38 -7.62 -15.43 33.90
C HIS A 38 -6.63 -14.80 32.92
N GLN A 39 -6.21 -13.54 33.17
CA GLN A 39 -5.30 -12.82 32.27
C GLN A 39 -3.83 -13.04 32.63
N HIS A 40 -2.99 -13.05 31.62
CA HIS A 40 -1.53 -13.13 31.72
C HIS A 40 -0.87 -12.38 30.56
N SER A 41 0.43 -12.15 30.63
CA SER A 41 1.21 -11.54 29.55
C SER A 41 2.17 -12.52 28.86
N ALA A 42 1.92 -13.83 28.99
CA ALA A 42 2.71 -14.85 28.31
C ALA A 42 2.34 -14.93 26.81
N SER A 43 3.34 -15.20 25.96
CA SER A 43 3.11 -15.49 24.55
C SER A 43 2.64 -16.93 24.33
N THR A 44 2.08 -17.21 23.14
CA THR A 44 1.75 -18.58 22.72
C THR A 44 2.96 -19.51 22.73
N PHE A 45 4.16 -18.98 22.46
CA PHE A 45 5.42 -19.74 22.52
C PHE A 45 5.86 -20.04 23.95
N ASP A 46 5.65 -19.09 24.88
CA ASP A 46 5.97 -19.31 26.29
C ASP A 46 5.08 -20.36 26.91
N VAL A 47 3.77 -20.34 26.60
CA VAL A 47 2.78 -21.32 27.09
C VAL A 47 3.13 -22.76 26.65
N GLN A 48 3.81 -22.93 25.53
CA GLN A 48 4.20 -24.25 25.00
C GLN A 48 5.52 -24.78 25.58
N LYS A 49 6.28 -23.97 26.31
CA LYS A 49 7.56 -24.39 26.90
C LYS A 49 7.35 -25.35 28.08
N PRO A 50 8.14 -26.44 28.19
CA PRO A 50 8.10 -27.30 29.37
C PRO A 50 8.36 -26.50 30.65
N GLY A 51 7.52 -26.70 31.66
CA GLY A 51 7.65 -25.99 32.95
C GLY A 51 7.13 -24.55 32.92
N PHE A 52 6.36 -24.16 31.93
CA PHE A 52 5.70 -22.87 31.90
C PHE A 52 4.80 -22.68 33.12
N ASP A 53 5.01 -21.58 33.84
CA ASP A 53 4.21 -21.17 35.00
C ASP A 53 3.55 -19.82 34.70
N ALA A 54 2.24 -19.84 34.41
CA ALA A 54 1.47 -18.62 34.10
C ALA A 54 1.52 -17.61 35.25
N ALA A 55 1.59 -18.06 36.52
CA ALA A 55 1.65 -17.17 37.69
C ALA A 55 2.91 -16.31 37.71
N LYS A 56 3.99 -16.77 37.10
CA LYS A 56 5.26 -16.02 37.00
C LYS A 56 5.29 -15.05 35.81
N ARG A 57 4.28 -15.06 34.96
CA ARG A 57 4.18 -14.20 33.76
C ARG A 57 2.87 -13.42 33.70
N THR A 58 2.32 -13.06 34.84
CA THR A 58 1.05 -12.30 34.90
C THR A 58 1.22 -10.81 34.62
N MET A 59 2.42 -10.26 34.85
CA MET A 59 2.67 -8.83 34.75
C MET A 59 2.89 -8.43 33.28
N PRO A 60 2.13 -7.47 32.75
CA PRO A 60 2.44 -6.84 31.47
C PRO A 60 3.77 -6.08 31.57
N ARG A 61 4.55 -6.14 30.49
CA ARG A 61 5.95 -5.69 30.51
C ARG A 61 6.44 -5.22 29.16
N LEU A 62 7.56 -4.55 29.17
CA LEU A 62 8.38 -4.25 27.99
C LEU A 62 9.57 -5.23 27.91
N GLU A 63 9.89 -5.64 26.69
CA GLU A 63 11.08 -6.45 26.36
C GLU A 63 11.89 -5.69 25.30
N TRP A 64 13.10 -5.24 25.67
CA TRP A 64 13.90 -4.33 24.85
C TRP A 64 14.80 -5.08 23.86
N TYR A 65 15.00 -4.48 22.68
CA TYR A 65 15.93 -4.93 21.64
C TYR A 65 16.83 -3.75 21.28
N ASP A 66 18.09 -3.83 21.66
CA ASP A 66 19.03 -2.72 21.48
C ASP A 66 19.53 -2.63 20.04
N ALA A 67 19.51 -1.43 19.48
CA ALA A 67 20.21 -1.14 18.25
C ALA A 67 21.73 -1.13 18.48
N PRO A 68 22.54 -1.60 17.48
CA PRO A 68 24.00 -1.54 17.60
C PRO A 68 24.49 -0.11 17.86
N ALA A 69 25.39 0.08 18.81
CA ALA A 69 25.91 1.41 19.17
C ALA A 69 26.55 2.14 17.95
N SER A 70 27.04 1.38 16.97
CA SER A 70 27.72 1.91 15.76
C SER A 70 26.79 2.67 14.80
N ASN A 71 25.47 2.39 14.84
CA ASN A 71 24.49 3.02 13.94
C ASN A 71 23.22 3.50 14.65
N LYS A 72 23.23 3.51 15.99
CA LYS A 72 22.06 3.89 16.80
C LYS A 72 21.58 5.29 16.43
N THR A 73 20.28 5.39 16.18
CA THR A 73 19.56 6.65 15.92
C THR A 73 18.83 7.12 17.18
N ASP A 74 18.23 8.28 17.10
CA ASP A 74 17.42 8.87 18.15
C ASP A 74 15.95 8.41 18.16
N CYS A 75 15.63 7.26 17.54
CA CYS A 75 14.26 6.74 17.40
C CYS A 75 14.02 5.49 18.24
N CYS A 76 12.77 5.30 18.67
CA CYS A 76 12.28 4.08 19.30
C CYS A 76 11.01 3.56 18.65
N MET A 77 10.87 2.24 18.52
CA MET A 77 9.69 1.56 17.96
C MET A 77 9.11 0.55 18.94
N ILE A 78 7.83 0.71 19.27
CA ILE A 78 7.08 -0.26 20.07
C ILE A 78 6.49 -1.33 19.13
N LEU A 79 6.81 -2.60 19.38
CA LEU A 79 6.34 -3.74 18.60
C LEU A 79 5.17 -4.42 19.32
N ILE A 80 4.04 -4.61 18.62
CA ILE A 80 2.79 -5.09 19.21
C ILE A 80 2.27 -6.29 18.42
N SER A 81 2.34 -7.48 18.99
CA SER A 81 1.90 -8.72 18.32
C SER A 81 0.37 -8.82 18.23
N GLY A 82 -0.11 -9.60 17.24
CA GLY A 82 -1.51 -9.97 17.11
C GLY A 82 -1.92 -11.13 18.02
N GLY A 83 -3.08 -11.71 17.74
CA GLY A 83 -3.63 -12.86 18.46
C GLY A 83 -5.07 -12.65 18.95
N ALA A 84 -5.82 -11.80 18.25
CA ALA A 84 -7.24 -11.55 18.50
C ALA A 84 -7.55 -11.05 19.93
N TYR A 85 -6.59 -10.53 20.66
CA TYR A 85 -6.62 -10.27 22.11
C TYR A 85 -6.86 -11.52 22.98
N GLU A 86 -6.95 -12.72 22.38
CA GLU A 86 -7.08 -13.98 23.11
C GLU A 86 -5.73 -14.56 23.50
N CYS A 87 -4.71 -14.21 22.74
CA CYS A 87 -3.33 -14.60 23.01
C CYS A 87 -2.38 -13.56 22.39
N ARG A 88 -1.09 -13.72 22.63
CA ARG A 88 -0.06 -12.98 21.92
C ARG A 88 0.71 -13.93 21.01
N CYS A 89 0.68 -13.64 19.71
CA CYS A 89 1.45 -14.37 18.69
C CYS A 89 2.82 -13.69 18.51
N ASP A 90 3.65 -13.71 19.54
CA ASP A 90 5.02 -13.22 19.48
C ASP A 90 5.91 -14.14 18.61
N GLY A 91 7.18 -13.93 18.58
CA GLY A 91 8.13 -14.77 17.88
C GLY A 91 8.48 -14.20 16.51
N TYR A 92 8.46 -15.05 15.48
CA TYR A 92 9.06 -14.72 14.17
C TYR A 92 8.83 -13.29 13.65
N TRP A 93 7.59 -12.78 13.72
CA TRP A 93 7.27 -11.44 13.19
C TRP A 93 7.86 -10.32 14.00
N ILE A 94 7.80 -10.44 15.30
CA ILE A 94 8.40 -9.46 16.22
C ILE A 94 9.92 -9.50 16.07
N ASP A 95 10.51 -10.68 16.08
CA ASP A 95 11.96 -10.86 15.91
C ASP A 95 12.44 -10.36 14.54
N TYR A 96 11.68 -10.63 13.46
CA TYR A 96 11.98 -10.12 12.13
C TYR A 96 11.96 -8.59 12.07
N CYS A 97 10.92 -7.95 12.61
CA CYS A 97 10.81 -6.50 12.65
C CYS A 97 11.89 -5.89 13.55
N ALA A 98 12.11 -6.45 14.75
CA ALA A 98 13.16 -5.99 15.64
C ALA A 98 14.54 -6.02 14.97
N LYS A 99 14.88 -7.14 14.30
CA LYS A 99 16.13 -7.29 13.55
C LYS A 99 16.28 -6.26 12.44
N ARG A 100 15.24 -6.02 11.65
CA ARG A 100 15.27 -5.05 10.54
C ARG A 100 15.40 -3.62 11.08
N LEU A 101 14.61 -3.24 12.08
CA LEU A 101 14.59 -1.90 12.67
C LEU A 101 15.90 -1.61 13.43
N THR A 102 16.41 -2.55 14.21
CA THR A 102 17.70 -2.37 14.91
C THR A 102 18.87 -2.27 13.92
N ALA A 103 18.82 -2.97 12.79
CA ALA A 103 19.79 -2.79 11.70
C ALA A 103 19.73 -1.38 11.08
N MET A 104 18.55 -0.71 11.10
CA MET A 104 18.41 0.70 10.75
C MET A 104 18.86 1.66 11.84
N GLY A 105 19.25 1.16 13.02
CA GLY A 105 19.63 1.95 14.17
C GLY A 105 18.47 2.36 15.09
N ILE A 106 17.26 1.87 14.85
CA ILE A 106 16.07 2.19 15.66
C ILE A 106 16.04 1.26 16.88
N GLN A 107 15.99 1.85 18.08
CA GLN A 107 15.75 1.12 19.32
C GLN A 107 14.38 0.47 19.27
N CYS A 108 14.26 -0.82 19.62
CA CYS A 108 12.98 -1.49 19.62
C CYS A 108 12.59 -1.97 21.02
N VAL A 109 11.29 -2.03 21.26
CA VAL A 109 10.74 -2.60 22.49
C VAL A 109 9.44 -3.33 22.18
N GLN A 110 9.31 -4.57 22.61
CA GLN A 110 8.09 -5.34 22.50
C GLN A 110 7.17 -5.08 23.70
N LEU A 111 5.89 -4.83 23.41
CA LEU A 111 4.86 -4.75 24.42
C LEU A 111 4.25 -6.12 24.68
N ALA A 112 4.45 -6.65 25.87
CA ALA A 112 3.81 -7.85 26.37
C ALA A 112 2.53 -7.47 27.13
N TYR A 113 1.46 -7.15 26.39
CA TYR A 113 0.15 -6.77 26.95
C TYR A 113 -0.63 -7.98 27.48
N ARG A 114 -1.64 -7.72 28.33
CA ARG A 114 -2.49 -8.77 28.95
C ARG A 114 -3.44 -9.44 27.95
N THR A 115 -3.48 -10.77 28.02
CA THR A 115 -4.41 -11.66 27.32
C THR A 115 -4.86 -12.77 28.27
N PRO A 116 -5.95 -13.48 28.00
CA PRO A 116 -6.98 -13.27 26.97
C PRO A 116 -7.84 -12.04 27.24
N ARG A 117 -8.83 -11.78 26.38
CA ARG A 117 -9.78 -10.67 26.47
C ARG A 117 -10.36 -10.52 27.87
N PRO A 118 -10.57 -9.26 28.34
CA PRO A 118 -11.26 -9.04 29.61
C PRO A 118 -12.74 -9.44 29.50
N ARG A 119 -13.33 -9.90 30.60
CA ARG A 119 -14.74 -10.22 30.71
C ARG A 119 -15.54 -8.99 31.17
N GLY A 120 -16.66 -8.70 30.52
CA GLY A 120 -17.52 -7.57 30.91
C GLY A 120 -16.99 -6.17 30.52
N LEU A 121 -15.88 -6.10 29.78
CA LEU A 121 -15.30 -4.89 29.22
C LEU A 121 -15.16 -5.03 27.70
N ALA A 122 -14.82 -3.91 27.03
CA ALA A 122 -14.44 -3.98 25.62
C ALA A 122 -13.25 -4.93 25.40
N ILE A 123 -13.25 -5.67 24.29
CA ILE A 123 -12.23 -6.73 24.01
C ILE A 123 -10.78 -6.24 24.09
N TYR A 124 -10.56 -4.96 23.91
CA TYR A 124 -9.26 -4.30 23.89
C TYR A 124 -8.92 -3.57 25.18
N GLN A 125 -9.85 -3.44 26.15
CA GLN A 125 -9.72 -2.49 27.26
C GLN A 125 -8.41 -2.67 28.03
N THR A 126 -8.12 -3.84 28.57
CA THR A 126 -6.90 -4.09 29.34
C THR A 126 -5.62 -3.99 28.52
N ALA A 127 -5.67 -4.36 27.24
CA ALA A 127 -4.55 -4.16 26.32
C ALA A 127 -4.31 -2.67 26.02
N TRP A 128 -5.37 -1.85 25.99
CA TRP A 128 -5.26 -0.40 25.79
C TRP A 128 -4.66 0.30 27.00
N GLU A 129 -5.04 -0.11 28.21
CA GLU A 129 -4.41 0.35 29.46
C GLU A 129 -2.90 0.06 29.42
N ASP A 130 -2.52 -1.18 29.14
CA ASP A 130 -1.13 -1.60 29.04
C ASP A 130 -0.40 -0.82 27.92
N GLY A 131 -1.06 -0.57 26.80
CA GLY A 131 -0.51 0.18 25.67
C GLY A 131 -0.21 1.64 26.00
N GLN A 132 -1.15 2.36 26.63
CA GLN A 132 -0.90 3.75 27.07
C GLN A 132 0.21 3.82 28.11
N ARG A 133 0.20 2.89 29.09
CA ARG A 133 1.26 2.81 30.10
C ARG A 133 2.61 2.52 29.47
N ALA A 134 2.66 1.62 28.48
CA ALA A 134 3.88 1.31 27.73
C ALA A 134 4.47 2.55 27.04
N VAL A 135 3.65 3.35 26.34
CA VAL A 135 4.14 4.58 25.68
C VAL A 135 4.70 5.56 26.70
N ARG A 136 4.06 5.73 27.86
CA ARG A 136 4.56 6.58 28.96
C ARG A 136 5.92 6.10 29.47
N LEU A 137 6.04 4.80 29.74
CA LEU A 137 7.27 4.20 30.26
C LEU A 137 8.41 4.31 29.22
N VAL A 138 8.14 4.00 27.95
CA VAL A 138 9.13 4.17 26.87
C VAL A 138 9.60 5.63 26.80
N ARG A 139 8.68 6.59 26.86
CA ARG A 139 9.03 8.02 26.82
C ARG A 139 9.86 8.45 28.04
N SER A 140 9.57 7.95 29.22
CA SER A 140 10.35 8.28 30.42
C SER A 140 11.77 7.67 30.40
N GLU A 141 11.97 6.54 29.73
CA GLU A 141 13.27 5.88 29.59
C GLU A 141 14.14 6.48 28.45
N ALA A 142 13.60 7.43 27.65
CA ALA A 142 14.24 7.95 26.45
C ALA A 142 15.66 8.49 26.70
N ALA A 143 15.84 9.34 27.72
CA ALA A 143 17.14 9.91 28.06
C ALA A 143 18.16 8.83 28.48
N LYS A 144 17.75 7.87 29.30
CA LYS A 144 18.59 6.77 29.78
C LYS A 144 19.00 5.85 28.62
N ARG A 145 18.10 5.62 27.66
CA ARG A 145 18.32 4.71 26.54
C ARG A 145 18.83 5.42 25.28
N GLY A 146 19.02 6.75 25.33
CA GLY A 146 19.66 7.54 24.27
C GLY A 146 18.83 7.68 22.99
N PHE A 147 17.52 7.94 23.11
CA PHE A 147 16.65 8.34 22.02
C PHE A 147 15.80 9.57 22.39
N ASP A 148 15.19 10.18 21.37
CA ASP A 148 14.34 11.37 21.55
C ASP A 148 12.92 10.95 22.01
N PRO A 149 12.40 11.47 23.13
CA PRO A 149 11.04 11.19 23.58
C PRO A 149 9.94 11.60 22.59
N GLU A 150 10.26 12.49 21.63
CA GLU A 150 9.37 12.89 20.53
C GLU A 150 9.62 12.09 19.23
N LYS A 151 10.34 10.97 19.31
CA LYS A 151 10.57 10.05 18.19
C LYS A 151 10.23 8.60 18.55
N ILE A 152 9.00 8.39 19.02
CA ILE A 152 8.47 7.08 19.40
C ILE A 152 7.37 6.67 18.41
N GLY A 153 7.59 5.54 17.73
CA GLY A 153 6.60 4.91 16.86
C GLY A 153 6.05 3.61 17.43
N ALA A 154 4.99 3.10 16.82
CA ALA A 154 4.49 1.75 17.07
C ALA A 154 4.21 1.00 15.78
N LEU A 155 4.51 -0.31 15.77
CA LEU A 155 4.22 -1.25 14.70
C LEU A 155 3.43 -2.41 15.28
N GLY A 156 2.26 -2.71 14.70
CA GLY A 156 1.41 -3.76 15.21
C GLY A 156 0.73 -4.61 14.15
N PHE A 157 0.41 -5.85 14.53
CA PHE A 157 -0.19 -6.86 13.65
C PHE A 157 -1.60 -7.23 14.13
N SER A 158 -2.60 -7.30 13.23
CA SER A 158 -3.95 -7.82 13.55
C SER A 158 -4.59 -7.09 14.74
N ALA A 159 -4.88 -7.76 15.84
CA ALA A 159 -5.34 -7.14 17.09
C ALA A 159 -4.31 -6.16 17.65
N GLY A 160 -3.00 -6.45 17.53
CA GLY A 160 -1.94 -5.51 17.89
C GLY A 160 -1.91 -4.29 16.98
N SER A 161 -2.31 -4.43 15.72
CA SER A 161 -2.53 -3.29 14.81
C SER A 161 -3.70 -2.43 15.24
N HIS A 162 -4.82 -3.04 15.69
CA HIS A 162 -5.94 -2.30 16.28
C HIS A 162 -5.46 -1.47 17.49
N LEU A 163 -4.71 -2.09 18.40
CA LEU A 163 -4.12 -1.39 19.54
C LEU A 163 -3.18 -0.26 19.08
N THR A 164 -2.35 -0.50 18.06
CA THR A 164 -1.48 0.53 17.46
C THR A 164 -2.28 1.72 16.96
N VAL A 165 -3.39 1.50 16.26
CA VAL A 165 -4.28 2.57 15.77
C VAL A 165 -4.91 3.32 16.96
N MET A 166 -5.37 2.62 18.00
CA MET A 166 -5.90 3.28 19.21
C MET A 166 -4.85 4.19 19.85
N LEU A 167 -3.63 3.73 20.04
CA LEU A 167 -2.53 4.53 20.60
C LEU A 167 -2.18 5.73 19.71
N ALA A 168 -2.30 5.57 18.40
CA ALA A 168 -1.99 6.61 17.41
C ALA A 168 -3.10 7.66 17.23
N THR A 169 -4.35 7.36 17.64
CA THR A 169 -5.52 8.22 17.39
C THR A 169 -6.21 8.72 18.65
N SER A 170 -5.97 8.10 19.80
CA SER A 170 -6.77 8.28 21.02
C SER A 170 -5.90 8.59 22.25
N ALA A 171 -4.77 9.28 22.05
CA ALA A 171 -3.82 9.56 23.12
C ALA A 171 -4.36 10.51 24.21
N LEU A 172 -5.32 11.36 23.85
CA LEU A 172 -5.95 12.30 24.79
C LEU A 172 -7.17 11.70 25.53
N THR A 173 -7.54 10.47 25.20
CA THR A 173 -8.59 9.72 25.91
C THR A 173 -7.95 8.74 26.89
N PRO A 174 -8.06 8.94 28.23
CA PRO A 174 -7.47 8.05 29.21
C PRO A 174 -8.07 6.64 29.13
N ALA A 175 -7.21 5.61 29.07
CA ALA A 175 -7.65 4.22 29.14
C ALA A 175 -7.94 3.77 30.58
N TYR A 176 -7.32 4.43 31.56
CA TYR A 176 -7.41 4.12 32.99
C TYR A 176 -7.24 5.39 33.84
N SER A 177 -7.57 5.33 35.13
CA SER A 177 -7.28 6.39 36.10
C SER A 177 -5.80 6.37 36.50
N PRO A 178 -5.14 7.53 36.67
CA PRO A 178 -3.72 7.58 37.05
C PRO A 178 -3.39 6.76 38.30
N VAL A 179 -2.28 6.03 38.26
CA VAL A 179 -1.82 5.10 39.28
C VAL A 179 -0.60 5.66 40.05
N ASP A 180 0.27 6.39 39.35
CA ASP A 180 1.49 7.02 39.88
C ASP A 180 1.93 8.21 39.01
N ASP A 181 3.09 8.82 39.36
CA ASP A 181 3.63 10.00 38.67
C ASP A 181 3.96 9.75 37.19
N LEU A 182 4.27 8.51 36.77
CA LEU A 182 4.50 8.17 35.36
C LEU A 182 3.29 8.49 34.48
N ASP A 183 2.09 8.47 35.02
CA ASP A 183 0.87 8.74 34.29
C ASP A 183 0.67 10.21 33.93
N GLN A 184 1.51 11.11 34.42
CA GLN A 184 1.62 12.49 33.97
C GLN A 184 2.41 12.60 32.64
N THR A 185 3.19 11.57 32.26
CA THR A 185 3.93 11.52 30.99
C THR A 185 2.97 11.36 29.83
N PRO A 186 3.12 12.14 28.73
CA PRO A 186 2.26 11.97 27.54
C PRO A 186 2.35 10.56 26.93
N CYS A 187 1.21 10.03 26.45
CA CYS A 187 1.16 8.69 25.84
C CYS A 187 0.89 8.72 24.32
N HIS A 188 1.13 9.84 23.65
CA HIS A 188 0.98 9.91 22.19
C HIS A 188 2.15 9.25 21.46
N LEU A 189 1.88 8.73 20.27
CA LEU A 189 2.88 8.27 19.31
C LEU A 189 3.24 9.38 18.32
N ASN A 190 4.42 9.29 17.71
CA ASN A 190 4.87 10.22 16.68
C ASN A 190 4.65 9.67 15.27
N TRP A 191 4.56 8.33 15.12
CA TRP A 191 4.11 7.63 13.92
C TRP A 191 3.59 6.23 14.23
N ALA A 192 2.88 5.61 13.27
CA ALA A 192 2.38 4.26 13.43
C ALA A 192 2.46 3.44 12.14
N ILE A 193 2.65 2.13 12.28
CA ILE A 193 2.68 1.17 11.18
C ILE A 193 1.67 0.05 11.47
N PRO A 194 0.37 0.29 11.18
CA PRO A 194 -0.69 -0.71 11.36
C PRO A 194 -0.68 -1.74 10.23
N ILE A 195 -0.69 -3.03 10.57
CA ILE A 195 -0.59 -4.13 9.62
C ILE A 195 -1.82 -5.04 9.74
N TYR A 196 -2.57 -5.18 8.65
CA TYR A 196 -3.84 -5.93 8.54
C TYR A 196 -4.73 -5.74 9.78
N THR A 197 -5.13 -4.48 10.02
CA THR A 197 -5.86 -4.06 11.22
C THR A 197 -7.18 -4.81 11.37
N ALA A 198 -7.29 -5.61 12.43
CA ALA A 198 -8.55 -6.25 12.81
C ALA A 198 -9.44 -5.23 13.56
N TYR A 199 -10.72 -5.53 13.72
CA TYR A 199 -11.69 -4.77 14.55
C TYR A 199 -11.80 -3.27 14.23
N ALA A 200 -11.35 -2.83 13.05
CA ALA A 200 -11.39 -1.42 12.68
C ALA A 200 -12.78 -0.91 12.32
N LEU A 201 -13.70 -1.80 11.93
CA LEU A 201 -15.07 -1.47 11.51
C LEU A 201 -16.10 -1.94 12.52
N THR A 202 -17.24 -1.23 12.59
CA THR A 202 -18.31 -1.51 13.55
C THR A 202 -18.98 -2.88 13.36
N ASP A 203 -18.93 -3.49 12.17
CA ASP A 203 -19.43 -4.85 11.89
C ASP A 203 -18.41 -5.96 12.21
N GLY A 204 -17.19 -5.61 12.60
CA GLY A 204 -16.10 -6.52 12.87
C GLY A 204 -15.51 -6.40 14.29
N LEU A 205 -16.22 -5.80 15.24
CA LEU A 205 -15.70 -5.52 16.60
C LEU A 205 -15.39 -6.77 17.42
N GLU A 206 -16.10 -7.86 17.21
CA GLU A 206 -15.95 -9.10 17.98
C GLU A 206 -15.24 -10.22 17.20
N GLY A 207 -15.11 -10.08 15.89
CA GLY A 207 -14.53 -11.09 15.03
C GLY A 207 -14.39 -10.63 13.57
N PRO A 208 -14.11 -11.55 12.65
CA PRO A 208 -14.01 -11.24 11.24
C PRO A 208 -15.30 -10.62 10.68
N ASN A 209 -15.16 -9.71 9.73
CA ASN A 209 -16.29 -9.05 9.08
C ASN A 209 -17.13 -10.05 8.29
N ALA A 210 -18.45 -10.00 8.46
CA ALA A 210 -19.39 -10.86 7.73
C ALA A 210 -19.51 -10.49 6.24
N ARG A 211 -19.11 -9.27 5.86
CA ARG A 211 -19.27 -8.71 4.51
C ARG A 211 -17.93 -8.22 3.95
N LEU A 212 -17.18 -9.09 3.32
CA LEU A 212 -15.89 -8.74 2.72
C LEU A 212 -16.00 -7.74 1.55
N GLY A 213 -17.10 -7.72 0.83
CA GLY A 213 -17.30 -6.91 -0.38
C GLY A 213 -18.08 -5.61 -0.17
N ASP A 214 -19.07 -5.60 0.72
CA ASP A 214 -20.09 -4.56 0.82
C ASP A 214 -19.89 -3.61 2.01
N ALA A 215 -18.79 -3.73 2.74
CA ALA A 215 -18.54 -2.98 3.98
C ALA A 215 -18.19 -1.50 3.78
N ILE A 216 -18.60 -0.89 2.66
CA ILE A 216 -18.36 0.54 2.39
C ILE A 216 -19.18 1.43 3.30
N ASP A 217 -20.38 0.98 3.66
CA ASP A 217 -21.29 1.72 4.53
C ASP A 217 -20.99 1.51 6.02
N VAL A 218 -20.08 0.60 6.34
CA VAL A 218 -19.69 0.30 7.71
C VAL A 218 -18.66 1.31 8.19
N LYS A 219 -18.94 1.97 9.31
CA LYS A 219 -18.10 3.01 9.88
C LYS A 219 -16.92 2.43 10.66
N LEU A 220 -15.87 3.24 10.82
CA LEU A 220 -14.81 2.96 11.79
C LEU A 220 -15.39 2.83 13.19
N THR A 221 -14.74 1.97 14.00
CA THR A 221 -15.07 1.82 15.42
C THR A 221 -14.91 3.12 16.19
N ASP A 222 -15.78 3.36 17.15
CA ASP A 222 -15.68 4.51 18.06
C ASP A 222 -14.48 4.44 19.02
N ALA A 223 -13.75 3.34 19.03
CA ALA A 223 -12.48 3.22 19.76
C ALA A 223 -11.41 4.18 19.23
N PHE A 224 -11.48 4.56 17.94
CA PHE A 224 -10.57 5.51 17.30
C PHE A 224 -11.12 6.94 17.45
N LYS A 225 -10.56 7.73 18.35
CA LYS A 225 -11.07 9.08 18.68
C LYS A 225 -10.56 10.19 17.76
N PHE A 226 -9.46 9.98 17.04
CA PHE A 226 -8.86 10.97 16.14
C PHE A 226 -8.68 12.35 16.79
N ASP A 227 -7.91 12.38 17.86
CA ASP A 227 -7.62 13.59 18.60
C ASP A 227 -6.48 14.43 17.99
N ALA A 228 -6.13 15.56 18.61
CA ALA A 228 -5.09 16.48 18.14
C ALA A 228 -3.67 15.88 18.19
N LYS A 229 -3.50 14.71 18.78
CA LYS A 229 -2.24 13.95 18.82
C LYS A 229 -2.20 12.78 17.84
N THR A 230 -3.22 12.66 16.99
CA THR A 230 -3.23 11.66 15.91
C THR A 230 -2.00 11.83 15.01
N CYS A 231 -1.25 10.76 14.80
CA CYS A 231 0.04 10.79 14.12
C CYS A 231 0.01 10.23 12.69
N PRO A 232 1.05 10.49 11.86
CA PRO A 232 1.22 9.87 10.55
C PRO A 232 1.23 8.33 10.61
N MET A 233 0.67 7.68 9.57
CA MET A 233 0.56 6.22 9.52
C MET A 233 0.96 5.65 8.16
N CYS A 234 1.61 4.48 8.17
CA CYS A 234 1.82 3.63 7.00
C CYS A 234 1.08 2.29 7.19
N MET A 235 0.04 2.08 6.43
CA MET A 235 -0.90 0.96 6.62
C MET A 235 -0.71 -0.12 5.55
N PHE A 236 -0.77 -1.38 5.99
CA PHE A 236 -0.66 -2.55 5.11
C PHE A 236 -1.85 -3.47 5.27
N HIS A 237 -2.48 -3.91 4.17
CA HIS A 237 -3.61 -4.83 4.25
C HIS A 237 -3.70 -5.76 3.02
N GLY A 238 -4.23 -6.95 3.20
CA GLY A 238 -4.56 -7.87 2.10
C GLY A 238 -5.95 -7.60 1.54
N SER A 239 -6.13 -7.64 0.23
CA SER A 239 -7.42 -7.29 -0.41
C SER A 239 -8.55 -8.29 -0.12
N VAL A 240 -8.21 -9.54 0.24
CA VAL A 240 -9.17 -10.61 0.56
C VAL A 240 -9.09 -11.04 2.03
N ASP A 241 -8.62 -10.15 2.90
CA ASP A 241 -8.54 -10.38 4.34
C ASP A 241 -9.93 -10.54 4.95
N ILE A 242 -10.06 -11.50 5.89
CA ILE A 242 -11.29 -11.75 6.65
C ILE A 242 -11.69 -10.56 7.55
N TYR A 243 -10.73 -9.73 7.97
CA TYR A 243 -10.98 -8.40 8.52
C TYR A 243 -10.89 -7.40 7.37
N SER A 244 -12.01 -6.85 6.98
CA SER A 244 -12.12 -6.08 5.75
C SER A 244 -11.06 -4.97 5.61
N PRO A 245 -10.29 -4.92 4.50
CA PRO A 245 -9.34 -3.84 4.22
C PRO A 245 -10.03 -2.47 4.08
N ASN A 246 -11.37 -2.41 4.00
CA ASN A 246 -12.10 -1.16 4.08
C ASN A 246 -11.87 -0.42 5.42
N GLY A 247 -11.49 -1.13 6.49
CA GLY A 247 -11.00 -0.51 7.72
C GLY A 247 -9.79 0.39 7.46
N SER A 248 -8.81 -0.12 6.73
CA SER A 248 -7.60 0.65 6.37
C SER A 248 -7.89 1.77 5.36
N THR A 249 -8.80 1.57 4.39
CA THR A 249 -9.18 2.65 3.47
C THR A 249 -9.93 3.79 4.18
N GLN A 250 -10.79 3.47 5.14
CA GLN A 250 -11.48 4.49 5.94
C GLN A 250 -10.55 5.21 6.92
N LEU A 251 -9.58 4.51 7.54
CA LEU A 251 -8.51 5.13 8.32
C LEU A 251 -7.71 6.11 7.45
N TYR A 252 -7.29 5.70 6.26
CA TYR A 252 -6.60 6.56 5.31
C TYR A 252 -7.42 7.82 4.98
N ARG A 253 -8.70 7.68 4.64
CA ARG A 253 -9.59 8.82 4.38
C ARG A 253 -9.67 9.77 5.57
N GLN A 254 -9.82 9.23 6.78
CA GLN A 254 -9.91 10.05 7.99
C GLN A 254 -8.62 10.83 8.24
N LEU A 255 -7.45 10.22 8.07
CA LEU A 255 -6.16 10.91 8.16
C LEU A 255 -6.03 12.01 7.11
N ARG A 256 -6.47 11.76 5.87
CA ARG A 256 -6.46 12.77 4.79
C ARG A 256 -7.37 13.96 5.13
N ARG A 257 -8.57 13.76 5.68
CA ARG A 257 -9.45 14.83 6.15
C ARG A 257 -8.78 15.69 7.21
N MET A 258 -7.97 15.08 8.07
CA MET A 258 -7.18 15.78 9.10
C MET A 258 -5.88 16.38 8.56
N LYS A 259 -5.57 16.20 7.28
CA LYS A 259 -4.30 16.62 6.64
C LYS A 259 -3.07 15.98 7.30
N ILE A 260 -3.22 14.78 7.82
CA ILE A 260 -2.14 13.98 8.40
C ILE A 260 -1.55 13.11 7.29
N PRO A 261 -0.22 13.10 7.08
CA PRO A 261 0.43 12.26 6.08
C PRO A 261 0.12 10.77 6.32
N ALA A 262 -0.24 10.07 5.24
CA ALA A 262 -0.58 8.66 5.36
C ALA A 262 -0.16 7.86 4.11
N GLU A 263 0.30 6.63 4.34
CA GLU A 263 0.49 5.63 3.29
C GLU A 263 -0.49 4.48 3.47
N LEU A 264 -0.95 3.94 2.35
CA LEU A 264 -1.84 2.79 2.31
C LEU A 264 -1.35 1.83 1.22
N HIS A 265 -0.99 0.63 1.65
CA HIS A 265 -0.53 -0.45 0.77
C HIS A 265 -1.49 -1.62 0.85
N LEU A 266 -2.26 -1.83 -0.22
CA LEU A 266 -3.23 -2.91 -0.34
C LEU A 266 -2.73 -3.92 -1.38
N PHE A 267 -2.64 -5.19 -0.98
CA PHE A 267 -2.05 -6.25 -1.80
C PHE A 267 -3.13 -7.18 -2.35
N ALA A 268 -3.13 -7.37 -3.66
CA ALA A 268 -4.06 -8.26 -4.36
C ALA A 268 -4.01 -9.69 -3.82
N ASP A 269 -5.18 -10.32 -3.71
CA ASP A 269 -5.36 -11.74 -3.40
C ASP A 269 -4.67 -12.20 -2.08
N ARG A 270 -4.42 -11.25 -1.14
CA ARG A 270 -3.82 -11.56 0.15
C ARG A 270 -4.86 -11.59 1.26
N ASN A 271 -4.77 -12.65 2.06
CA ASN A 271 -5.63 -12.87 3.22
C ASN A 271 -4.93 -12.40 4.52
N HIS A 272 -5.61 -12.54 5.66
CA HIS A 272 -5.06 -12.21 6.98
C HIS A 272 -3.75 -12.95 7.25
N GLY A 273 -2.77 -12.25 7.82
CA GLY A 273 -1.44 -12.81 8.07
C GLY A 273 -0.61 -13.03 6.80
N PHE A 274 -0.88 -12.30 5.72
CA PHE A 274 -0.25 -12.48 4.40
C PHE A 274 1.27 -12.25 4.37
N MET A 275 1.82 -11.63 5.39
CA MET A 275 3.24 -11.29 5.46
C MET A 275 4.17 -12.47 5.17
N GLY A 276 3.66 -13.72 5.28
CA GLY A 276 4.35 -14.93 4.89
C GLY A 276 5.67 -15.16 5.63
N TRP A 277 6.15 -16.37 5.68
CA TRP A 277 7.47 -16.68 6.23
C TRP A 277 8.52 -16.37 5.14
N PRO A 278 9.52 -15.52 5.36
CA PRO A 278 10.51 -15.19 4.32
C PRO A 278 11.27 -16.41 3.78
N GLU A 279 11.36 -17.46 4.56
CA GLU A 279 12.10 -18.67 4.22
C GLU A 279 11.22 -19.93 4.08
N ALA A 280 9.91 -19.80 4.23
CA ALA A 280 9.05 -20.96 4.04
C ALA A 280 9.13 -21.40 2.58
N LYS A 281 9.55 -22.63 2.36
CA LYS A 281 9.49 -23.40 1.11
C LYS A 281 8.06 -23.42 0.55
N THR A 282 7.61 -22.30 0.05
CA THR A 282 6.29 -22.16 -0.55
C THR A 282 6.44 -21.66 -1.96
N ASP A 283 5.66 -22.21 -2.87
CA ASP A 283 5.48 -21.77 -4.26
C ASP A 283 4.91 -20.33 -4.38
N ARG A 284 5.23 -19.47 -3.43
CA ARG A 284 4.79 -18.05 -3.43
C ARG A 284 5.68 -17.26 -4.37
N PRO A 285 5.09 -16.46 -5.28
CA PRO A 285 5.86 -15.59 -6.15
C PRO A 285 6.74 -14.67 -5.30
N ALA A 286 8.02 -14.57 -5.63
CA ALA A 286 8.94 -13.62 -5.03
C ALA A 286 8.38 -12.20 -5.22
N GLY A 287 8.41 -11.38 -4.15
CA GLY A 287 8.05 -9.96 -4.25
C GLY A 287 7.09 -9.42 -3.20
N TYR A 288 6.22 -10.26 -2.59
CA TYR A 288 5.33 -9.81 -1.51
C TYR A 288 6.02 -9.72 -0.13
N ASP A 289 7.26 -10.17 -0.04
CA ASP A 289 8.07 -10.12 1.20
C ASP A 289 8.61 -8.71 1.49
N ARG A 290 8.38 -7.77 0.56
CA ARG A 290 8.93 -6.40 0.63
C ARG A 290 7.99 -5.37 1.26
N TRP A 291 6.95 -5.79 1.99
CA TRP A 291 6.14 -4.84 2.75
C TRP A 291 6.97 -4.04 3.75
N PHE A 292 7.99 -4.68 4.34
CA PHE A 292 8.87 -4.01 5.28
C PHE A 292 9.75 -2.97 4.59
N ASP A 293 10.15 -3.19 3.33
CA ASP A 293 10.87 -2.19 2.54
C ASP A 293 10.02 -0.92 2.37
N ARG A 294 8.69 -1.06 2.21
CA ARG A 294 7.76 0.09 2.18
C ARG A 294 7.66 0.78 3.54
N ALA A 295 7.63 0.02 4.62
CA ALA A 295 7.67 0.58 5.98
C ALA A 295 8.98 1.34 6.24
N GLU A 296 10.11 0.80 5.80
CA GLU A 296 11.42 1.46 5.87
C GLU A 296 11.44 2.75 5.04
N GLU A 297 10.92 2.71 3.82
CA GLU A 297 10.80 3.89 2.95
C GLU A 297 9.96 4.99 3.61
N PHE A 298 8.81 4.64 4.22
CA PHE A 298 7.98 5.59 4.97
C PHE A 298 8.75 6.21 6.14
N ILE A 299 9.43 5.40 6.96
CA ILE A 299 10.21 5.88 8.09
C ILE A 299 11.27 6.89 7.64
N ARG A 300 11.97 6.60 6.53
CA ARG A 300 12.99 7.49 5.96
C ARG A 300 12.38 8.74 5.33
N GLN A 301 11.30 8.59 4.56
CA GLN A 301 10.62 9.70 3.89
C GLN A 301 10.04 10.69 4.88
N MET A 302 9.52 10.22 6.01
CA MET A 302 9.04 11.06 7.10
C MET A 302 10.17 11.64 7.96
N GLN A 303 11.43 11.36 7.63
CA GLN A 303 12.64 11.84 8.33
C GLN A 303 12.68 11.46 9.81
N PHE A 304 12.04 10.37 10.18
CA PHE A 304 12.17 9.84 11.55
C PHE A 304 13.58 9.31 11.80
N VAL A 305 14.25 8.82 10.75
CA VAL A 305 15.62 8.28 10.81
C VAL A 305 16.50 9.02 9.80
N GLY A 306 17.29 9.95 10.30
CA GLY A 306 18.29 10.71 9.52
C GLY A 306 17.68 11.63 8.45
N PRO A 307 18.51 12.41 7.76
CA PRO A 307 18.07 13.23 6.63
C PRO A 307 17.79 12.33 5.41
N LEU A 308 16.86 12.78 4.56
CA LEU A 308 16.69 12.19 3.23
C LEU A 308 17.96 12.37 2.40
N ALA A 309 18.26 11.38 1.58
CA ALA A 309 19.23 11.57 0.51
C ALA A 309 18.78 12.71 -0.44
N PRO A 310 19.71 13.42 -1.10
CA PRO A 310 19.33 14.42 -2.10
C PRO A 310 18.40 13.84 -3.15
N GLU A 311 17.42 14.64 -3.57
CA GLU A 311 16.52 14.22 -4.65
C GLU A 311 17.28 14.10 -5.97
N GLU A 312 17.00 13.02 -6.70
CA GLU A 312 17.54 12.74 -8.03
C GLU A 312 16.40 12.61 -9.03
N ASP A 313 16.66 12.99 -10.27
CA ASP A 313 15.78 12.69 -11.39
C ASP A 313 15.87 11.19 -11.74
N LEU A 314 14.75 10.52 -11.96
CA LEU A 314 14.73 9.11 -12.40
C LEU A 314 15.43 8.89 -13.74
N PHE A 315 15.55 9.91 -14.59
CA PHE A 315 16.40 9.85 -15.78
C PHE A 315 17.89 9.62 -15.46
N THR A 316 18.37 10.12 -14.32
CA THR A 316 19.75 9.90 -13.87
C THR A 316 20.00 8.42 -13.57
N ARG A 317 19.02 7.76 -12.96
CA ARG A 317 19.07 6.30 -12.71
C ARG A 317 18.95 5.48 -13.98
N PHE A 318 18.15 5.95 -14.94
CA PHE A 318 17.94 5.33 -16.24
C PHE A 318 18.35 6.31 -17.35
N PRO A 319 19.65 6.57 -17.55
CA PRO A 319 20.13 7.57 -18.49
C PRO A 319 19.68 7.26 -19.93
N ASN A 320 19.59 8.31 -20.75
CA ASN A 320 19.28 8.15 -22.16
C ASN A 320 20.37 7.30 -22.82
N ASP A 321 20.00 6.09 -23.22
CA ASP A 321 20.64 5.46 -24.34
C ASP A 321 19.88 5.90 -25.60
N ASP A 322 20.55 5.95 -26.75
CA ASP A 322 19.95 6.31 -28.05
C ASP A 322 18.94 5.24 -28.55
N ALA A 323 18.16 4.66 -27.63
CA ALA A 323 17.19 3.60 -27.91
C ALA A 323 16.13 4.01 -28.94
N ARG A 324 15.94 5.32 -29.16
CA ARG A 324 15.05 5.83 -30.21
C ARG A 324 15.54 5.52 -31.64
N ALA A 325 16.82 5.45 -31.85
CA ALA A 325 17.40 5.14 -33.17
C ALA A 325 17.17 3.68 -33.59
N SER A 326 16.81 2.81 -32.65
CA SER A 326 16.61 1.37 -32.86
C SER A 326 15.15 0.91 -32.70
N CYS A 327 14.19 1.81 -32.39
CA CYS A 327 12.79 1.43 -32.26
C CYS A 327 12.06 1.37 -33.61
N GLU A 328 11.10 0.46 -33.73
CA GLU A 328 10.23 0.36 -34.89
C GLU A 328 9.04 1.31 -34.74
N HIS A 329 8.98 2.34 -35.56
CA HIS A 329 7.90 3.31 -35.62
C HIS A 329 6.73 2.78 -36.46
N GLN A 330 5.48 3.00 -36.01
CA GLN A 330 4.27 2.59 -36.73
C GLN A 330 3.14 3.62 -36.54
N ASP A 331 2.61 4.12 -37.66
CA ASP A 331 1.37 4.92 -37.65
C ASP A 331 0.18 4.07 -37.15
N ILE A 332 -0.71 4.68 -36.37
CA ILE A 332 -1.87 3.98 -35.82
C ILE A 332 -2.98 3.85 -36.86
N TRP A 333 -3.20 4.89 -37.64
CA TRP A 333 -4.29 4.99 -38.60
C TRP A 333 -3.81 4.91 -40.04
N PRO A 334 -4.51 4.20 -40.94
CA PRO A 334 -4.25 4.28 -42.36
C PRO A 334 -4.41 5.72 -42.86
N GLU A 335 -3.70 6.07 -43.93
CA GLU A 335 -3.78 7.40 -44.51
C GLU A 335 -5.24 7.76 -44.88
N GLY A 336 -5.68 8.94 -44.44
CA GLY A 336 -7.03 9.44 -44.70
C GLY A 336 -8.16 8.78 -43.89
N ALA A 337 -7.89 7.74 -43.10
CA ALA A 337 -8.92 6.97 -42.39
C ALA A 337 -9.01 7.27 -40.86
N MET A 338 -8.24 8.24 -40.35
CA MET A 338 -8.24 8.59 -38.93
C MET A 338 -9.59 9.20 -38.53
N PRO A 339 -10.33 8.61 -37.56
CA PRO A 339 -11.61 9.15 -37.12
C PRO A 339 -11.44 10.52 -36.47
N LEU A 340 -12.36 11.45 -36.67
CA LEU A 340 -12.31 12.79 -36.07
C LEU A 340 -10.96 13.50 -36.29
N ALA A 341 -10.37 13.32 -37.50
CA ALA A 341 -9.10 13.96 -37.86
C ALA A 341 -9.18 15.49 -37.73
N SER A 342 -8.16 16.09 -37.10
CA SER A 342 -8.06 17.54 -36.90
C SER A 342 -6.63 18.00 -37.16
N THR A 343 -6.47 19.09 -37.84
CA THR A 343 -5.15 19.73 -38.07
C THR A 343 -4.54 20.32 -36.81
N ASN A 344 -5.35 20.52 -35.76
CA ASN A 344 -4.90 21.06 -34.49
C ASN A 344 -4.35 20.00 -33.53
N GLN A 345 -4.41 18.71 -33.91
CA GLN A 345 -3.93 17.60 -33.10
C GLN A 345 -2.66 16.97 -33.70
N CYS A 346 -1.77 16.48 -32.84
CA CYS A 346 -0.61 15.71 -33.31
C CYS A 346 -1.04 14.42 -34.03
N LYS A 347 -0.23 13.95 -34.98
CA LYS A 347 -0.42 12.64 -35.60
C LYS A 347 -0.07 11.54 -34.59
N PRO A 348 -0.98 10.61 -34.28
CA PRO A 348 -0.69 9.57 -33.30
C PRO A 348 0.11 8.43 -33.92
N PHE A 349 1.01 7.84 -33.13
CA PHE A 349 1.85 6.71 -33.54
C PHE A 349 2.22 5.83 -32.35
N ILE A 350 2.76 4.66 -32.63
CA ILE A 350 3.39 3.78 -31.66
C ILE A 350 4.84 3.51 -32.02
N GLU A 351 5.66 3.24 -31.00
CA GLU A 351 7.03 2.78 -31.16
C GLU A 351 7.26 1.50 -30.37
N TRP A 352 7.78 0.47 -31.06
CA TRP A 352 8.14 -0.80 -30.45
C TRP A 352 9.57 -0.76 -29.93
N HIS A 353 9.74 -1.08 -28.64
CA HIS A 353 11.02 -1.15 -27.94
C HIS A 353 11.24 -2.58 -27.46
N LEU A 354 12.00 -3.36 -28.20
CA LEU A 354 12.31 -4.72 -27.83
C LEU A 354 13.56 -4.74 -26.94
N PRO A 355 13.57 -5.51 -25.83
CA PRO A 355 14.75 -5.65 -25.01
C PRO A 355 15.85 -6.43 -25.75
N LYS A 356 17.12 -6.25 -25.37
CA LYS A 356 18.25 -7.02 -25.93
C LYS A 356 18.05 -8.54 -25.79
N LYS A 357 17.33 -8.96 -24.73
CA LYS A 357 16.96 -10.35 -24.48
C LYS A 357 15.55 -10.40 -23.93
N LEU A 358 14.63 -11.04 -24.63
CA LEU A 358 13.30 -11.34 -24.10
C LEU A 358 13.41 -12.40 -22.98
N THR A 359 12.86 -12.08 -21.82
CA THR A 359 12.72 -13.01 -20.68
C THR A 359 11.25 -13.38 -20.47
N THR A 360 10.33 -12.65 -21.10
CA THR A 360 8.89 -12.87 -21.10
C THR A 360 8.31 -12.57 -22.46
N LYS A 361 7.19 -13.19 -22.80
CA LYS A 361 6.42 -12.89 -24.02
C LYS A 361 5.39 -11.77 -23.82
N ALA A 362 5.34 -11.16 -22.65
CA ALA A 362 4.42 -10.09 -22.30
C ALA A 362 4.80 -8.75 -22.98
N ILE A 363 3.79 -7.92 -23.21
CA ILE A 363 3.93 -6.60 -23.84
C ILE A 363 3.31 -5.55 -22.92
N GLN A 364 4.05 -4.47 -22.64
CA GLN A 364 3.52 -3.32 -21.93
C GLN A 364 3.37 -2.13 -22.86
N VAL A 365 2.14 -1.66 -23.07
CA VAL A 365 1.88 -0.38 -23.74
C VAL A 365 1.97 0.74 -22.71
N ILE A 366 2.79 1.77 -22.97
CA ILE A 366 3.02 2.88 -22.03
C ILE A 366 2.74 4.22 -22.74
N TYR A 367 2.10 5.14 -22.02
CA TYR A 367 1.83 6.50 -22.48
C TYR A 367 1.80 7.50 -21.33
N SER A 368 2.15 8.76 -21.63
CA SER A 368 2.21 9.82 -20.62
C SER A 368 0.85 10.44 -20.33
N GLY A 369 0.82 11.27 -19.29
CA GLY A 369 -0.26 12.19 -18.96
C GLY A 369 -0.29 13.44 -19.83
N GLY A 370 -0.31 14.63 -19.17
CA GLY A 370 -0.32 15.93 -19.82
C GLY A 370 -1.70 16.52 -20.05
N SER A 371 -2.67 16.16 -19.20
CA SER A 371 -4.05 16.74 -19.19
C SER A 371 -4.80 16.60 -20.51
N TYR A 372 -4.42 15.65 -21.36
CA TYR A 372 -4.86 15.55 -22.78
C TYR A 372 -4.53 16.79 -23.63
N CYS A 373 -3.68 17.67 -23.15
CA CYS A 373 -3.25 18.88 -23.88
C CYS A 373 -1.90 18.68 -24.58
N GLY A 374 -1.07 17.80 -24.07
CA GLY A 374 0.21 17.39 -24.64
C GLY A 374 0.61 16.03 -24.08
N ASN A 375 1.48 15.32 -24.77
CA ASN A 375 2.09 14.09 -24.27
C ASN A 375 3.49 13.91 -24.88
N SER A 376 4.25 12.95 -24.37
CA SER A 376 5.58 12.64 -24.88
C SER A 376 5.87 11.15 -24.73
N PRO A 377 6.28 10.45 -25.80
CA PRO A 377 6.66 9.05 -25.74
C PRO A 377 8.01 8.81 -25.04
N ASP A 378 8.78 9.89 -24.77
CA ASP A 378 10.09 9.86 -24.08
C ASP A 378 10.14 10.77 -22.86
N GLY A 379 9.00 11.25 -22.37
CA GLY A 379 8.95 12.08 -21.16
C GLY A 379 9.28 11.29 -19.89
N HIS A 380 9.41 12.01 -18.77
CA HIS A 380 9.68 11.47 -17.44
C HIS A 380 8.68 10.38 -17.00
N GLU A 381 7.47 10.40 -17.53
CA GLU A 381 6.44 9.43 -17.22
C GLU A 381 6.56 8.12 -18.02
N VAL A 382 7.32 8.12 -19.11
CA VAL A 382 7.42 6.99 -20.05
C VAL A 382 8.81 6.37 -20.08
N ALA A 383 9.84 7.18 -20.31
CA ALA A 383 11.18 6.67 -20.57
C ALA A 383 11.79 5.86 -19.42
N PRO A 384 11.70 6.27 -18.13
CA PRO A 384 12.20 5.45 -17.02
C PRO A 384 11.50 4.10 -16.91
N ALA A 385 10.16 4.09 -17.02
CA ALA A 385 9.37 2.85 -16.96
C ALA A 385 9.70 1.92 -18.14
N ARG A 386 9.80 2.46 -19.37
CA ARG A 386 10.19 1.72 -20.57
C ARG A 386 11.55 1.04 -20.39
N ARG A 387 12.56 1.79 -19.95
CA ARG A 387 13.93 1.25 -19.75
C ARG A 387 13.97 0.20 -18.67
N TYR A 388 13.33 0.48 -17.53
CA TYR A 388 13.24 -0.47 -16.44
C TYR A 388 12.63 -1.81 -16.89
N LEU A 389 11.52 -1.79 -17.64
CA LEU A 389 10.89 -3.01 -18.15
C LEU A 389 11.75 -3.71 -19.23
N ASN A 390 12.39 -2.96 -20.12
CA ASN A 390 13.32 -3.54 -21.10
C ASN A 390 14.54 -4.20 -20.43
N GLU A 391 15.08 -3.62 -19.35
CA GLU A 391 16.15 -4.25 -18.55
C GLU A 391 15.67 -5.57 -17.91
N LYS A 392 14.40 -5.64 -17.53
CA LYS A 392 13.77 -6.88 -17.05
C LYS A 392 13.40 -7.88 -18.17
N GLY A 393 13.66 -7.53 -19.44
CA GLY A 393 13.43 -8.40 -20.59
C GLY A 393 11.99 -8.41 -21.10
N MET A 394 11.16 -7.43 -20.75
CA MET A 394 9.80 -7.25 -21.26
C MET A 394 9.78 -6.29 -22.46
N ALA A 395 9.01 -6.63 -23.49
CA ALA A 395 8.78 -5.76 -24.61
C ALA A 395 7.88 -4.58 -24.22
N VAL A 396 8.21 -3.39 -24.72
CA VAL A 396 7.43 -2.16 -24.47
C VAL A 396 7.00 -1.54 -25.78
N VAL A 397 5.78 -1.02 -25.80
CA VAL A 397 5.26 -0.18 -26.89
C VAL A 397 4.92 1.18 -26.31
N THR A 398 5.51 2.25 -26.81
CA THR A 398 5.11 3.61 -26.42
C THR A 398 4.04 4.14 -27.37
N LEU A 399 3.05 4.82 -26.81
CA LEU A 399 1.95 5.44 -27.57
C LEU A 399 2.03 6.96 -27.45
N LEU A 400 2.12 7.66 -28.57
CA LEU A 400 1.77 9.06 -28.69
C LEU A 400 0.30 9.14 -29.15
N TYR A 401 -0.62 9.44 -28.25
CA TYR A 401 -2.03 9.64 -28.61
C TYR A 401 -2.31 11.09 -29.03
N ARG A 402 -3.43 11.32 -29.71
CA ARG A 402 -3.81 12.66 -30.19
C ARG A 402 -4.03 13.64 -29.04
N CYS A 403 -3.36 14.78 -29.13
CA CYS A 403 -3.53 15.98 -28.30
C CYS A 403 -3.29 17.24 -29.18
N PRO A 404 -3.78 18.42 -28.78
CA PRO A 404 -4.58 18.71 -27.59
C PRO A 404 -5.99 18.13 -27.64
N ARG A 405 -6.77 18.32 -26.56
CA ARG A 405 -8.17 17.89 -26.43
C ARG A 405 -8.99 18.23 -27.66
N PRO A 406 -9.88 17.35 -28.14
CA PRO A 406 -10.76 17.65 -29.26
C PRO A 406 -11.77 18.74 -28.87
N GLN A 407 -12.07 19.66 -29.78
CA GLN A 407 -13.06 20.72 -29.54
C GLN A 407 -14.48 20.16 -29.61
N GLY A 408 -15.35 20.56 -28.67
CA GLY A 408 -16.75 20.16 -28.64
C GLY A 408 -17.05 18.70 -28.30
N LEU A 409 -16.02 17.95 -27.88
CA LEU A 409 -16.13 16.54 -27.47
C LEU A 409 -15.54 16.35 -26.07
N ALA A 410 -15.81 15.20 -25.46
CA ALA A 410 -15.17 14.84 -24.20
C ALA A 410 -13.63 14.81 -24.37
N LYS A 411 -12.90 15.28 -23.36
CA LYS A 411 -11.44 15.48 -23.39
C LYS A 411 -10.64 14.25 -23.84
N HIS A 412 -11.15 13.07 -23.56
CA HIS A 412 -10.51 11.77 -23.81
C HIS A 412 -10.87 11.15 -25.17
N THR A 413 -11.86 11.69 -25.89
CA THR A 413 -12.49 11.01 -27.05
C THR A 413 -11.48 10.52 -28.09
N THR A 414 -10.61 11.38 -28.60
CA THR A 414 -9.64 11.01 -29.63
C THR A 414 -8.51 10.13 -29.08
N ALA A 415 -8.04 10.42 -27.85
CA ALA A 415 -7.04 9.61 -27.20
C ALA A 415 -7.53 8.17 -26.93
N TRP A 416 -8.82 8.01 -26.60
CA TRP A 416 -9.40 6.69 -26.39
C TRP A 416 -9.52 5.88 -27.68
N GLN A 417 -9.88 6.52 -28.79
CA GLN A 417 -9.84 5.89 -30.13
C GLN A 417 -8.44 5.39 -30.45
N ASP A 418 -7.42 6.23 -30.21
CA ASP A 418 -6.02 5.88 -30.47
C ASP A 418 -5.54 4.71 -29.58
N LEU A 419 -5.93 4.68 -28.30
CA LEU A 419 -5.58 3.57 -27.41
C LEU A 419 -6.21 2.25 -27.86
N GLN A 420 -7.51 2.24 -28.18
CA GLN A 420 -8.18 1.02 -28.64
C GLN A 420 -7.53 0.49 -29.93
N ARG A 421 -7.26 1.37 -30.89
CA ARG A 421 -6.57 1.00 -32.13
C ARG A 421 -5.15 0.49 -31.85
N THR A 422 -4.42 1.14 -30.94
CA THR A 422 -3.08 0.71 -30.53
C THR A 422 -3.09 -0.71 -29.99
N ILE A 423 -3.99 -1.05 -29.06
CA ILE A 423 -4.06 -2.39 -28.46
C ILE A 423 -4.30 -3.44 -29.55
N ARG A 424 -5.17 -3.16 -30.54
CA ARG A 424 -5.44 -4.03 -31.67
C ARG A 424 -4.21 -4.23 -32.55
N LEU A 425 -3.50 -3.15 -32.90
CA LEU A 425 -2.26 -3.22 -33.68
C LEU A 425 -1.15 -3.98 -32.96
N VAL A 426 -1.00 -3.74 -31.65
CA VAL A 426 -0.02 -4.45 -30.81
C VAL A 426 -0.34 -5.95 -30.80
N ARG A 427 -1.60 -6.32 -30.61
CA ARG A 427 -2.03 -7.73 -30.66
C ARG A 427 -1.78 -8.37 -32.01
N ALA A 428 -2.13 -7.70 -33.10
CA ALA A 428 -1.88 -8.18 -34.47
C ALA A 428 -0.37 -8.32 -34.77
N GLY A 429 0.45 -7.48 -34.17
CA GLY A 429 1.89 -7.44 -34.39
C GLY A 429 2.73 -8.28 -33.42
N ALA A 430 2.12 -8.93 -32.44
CA ALA A 430 2.84 -9.62 -31.36
C ALA A 430 3.62 -10.86 -31.84
N GLU A 431 2.93 -11.80 -32.50
CA GLU A 431 3.52 -13.10 -32.90
C GLU A 431 4.74 -12.96 -33.80
N LYS A 432 4.72 -12.04 -34.77
CA LYS A 432 5.86 -11.81 -35.67
C LYS A 432 7.13 -11.32 -34.93
N ARG A 433 6.98 -10.88 -33.66
CA ARG A 433 8.06 -10.44 -32.77
C ARG A 433 8.37 -11.45 -31.68
N GLY A 434 7.80 -12.67 -31.75
CA GLY A 434 7.98 -13.72 -30.75
C GLY A 434 7.26 -13.45 -29.42
N LEU A 435 6.26 -12.57 -29.43
CA LEU A 435 5.47 -12.14 -28.26
C LEU A 435 4.09 -12.80 -28.27
N ASP A 436 3.41 -12.79 -27.12
CA ASP A 436 2.10 -13.39 -26.93
C ASP A 436 1.00 -12.33 -27.11
N PRO A 437 0.10 -12.47 -28.12
CA PRO A 437 -1.00 -11.53 -28.37
C PRO A 437 -2.00 -11.43 -27.22
N ASP A 438 -2.06 -12.44 -26.33
CA ASP A 438 -2.95 -12.48 -25.17
C ASP A 438 -2.29 -12.02 -23.87
N ARG A 439 -1.08 -11.43 -23.95
CA ARG A 439 -0.34 -10.94 -22.80
C ARG A 439 0.06 -9.47 -22.95
N ILE A 440 -0.96 -8.61 -23.03
CA ILE A 440 -0.82 -7.17 -23.23
C ILE A 440 -1.33 -6.44 -21.99
N GLY A 441 -0.50 -5.57 -21.42
CA GLY A 441 -0.87 -4.61 -20.39
C GLY A 441 -0.81 -3.17 -20.89
N ILE A 442 -1.51 -2.28 -20.20
CA ILE A 442 -1.47 -0.83 -20.44
C ILE A 442 -1.00 -0.08 -19.21
N TRP A 443 -0.28 1.04 -19.42
CA TRP A 443 0.29 1.85 -18.35
C TRP A 443 0.18 3.32 -18.71
N GLY A 444 -0.44 4.12 -17.83
CA GLY A 444 -0.51 5.56 -18.00
C GLY A 444 -0.44 6.32 -16.69
N SER A 445 -0.01 7.57 -16.79
CA SER A 445 0.14 8.50 -15.67
C SER A 445 -0.81 9.68 -15.82
N SER A 446 -1.33 10.25 -14.73
CA SER A 446 -2.18 11.45 -14.75
C SER A 446 -3.40 11.30 -15.69
N ALA A 447 -3.53 12.13 -16.72
CA ALA A 447 -4.54 11.95 -17.79
C ALA A 447 -4.38 10.62 -18.54
N GLY A 448 -3.14 10.15 -18.73
CA GLY A 448 -2.87 8.79 -19.21
C GLY A 448 -3.34 7.71 -18.24
N GLY A 449 -3.29 7.97 -16.94
CA GLY A 449 -3.89 7.10 -15.91
C GLY A 449 -5.41 7.00 -16.05
N HIS A 450 -6.11 8.12 -16.32
CA HIS A 450 -7.52 8.11 -16.68
C HIS A 450 -7.79 7.28 -17.95
N LEU A 451 -6.99 7.50 -18.98
CA LEU A 451 -7.10 6.73 -20.24
C LEU A 451 -6.85 5.23 -20.00
N THR A 452 -5.93 4.89 -19.09
CA THR A 452 -5.68 3.51 -18.65
C THR A 452 -6.92 2.90 -18.00
N LEU A 453 -7.59 3.64 -17.10
CA LEU A 453 -8.84 3.19 -16.50
C LEU A 453 -9.92 2.92 -17.56
N MET A 454 -10.07 3.81 -18.53
CA MET A 454 -11.01 3.58 -19.65
C MET A 454 -10.67 2.32 -20.45
N GLY A 455 -9.40 2.15 -20.84
CA GLY A 455 -8.95 0.97 -21.59
C GLY A 455 -9.11 -0.34 -20.83
N ALA A 456 -8.95 -0.31 -19.52
CA ALA A 456 -9.01 -1.47 -18.65
C ALA A 456 -10.43 -1.86 -18.21
N THR A 457 -11.37 -0.90 -18.16
CA THR A 457 -12.73 -1.11 -17.63
C THR A 457 -13.82 -1.08 -18.69
N SER A 458 -13.52 -0.57 -19.90
CA SER A 458 -14.51 -0.29 -20.93
C SER A 458 -14.08 -0.84 -22.30
N SER A 459 -13.39 -1.98 -22.33
CA SER A 459 -12.84 -2.56 -23.56
C SER A 459 -13.92 -3.02 -24.54
N ARG A 460 -15.13 -3.30 -24.08
CA ARG A 460 -16.28 -3.66 -24.92
C ARG A 460 -16.98 -2.46 -25.53
N HIS A 461 -16.68 -1.24 -25.05
CA HIS A 461 -17.25 -0.04 -25.62
C HIS A 461 -16.47 0.37 -26.88
N GLN A 462 -17.17 0.46 -28.01
CA GLN A 462 -16.58 0.86 -29.28
C GLN A 462 -16.47 2.38 -29.37
N SER A 463 -15.25 2.91 -29.41
CA SER A 463 -15.01 4.36 -29.43
C SER A 463 -15.04 4.99 -30.83
N TYR A 464 -14.99 4.18 -31.90
CA TYR A 464 -15.06 4.62 -33.30
C TYR A 464 -15.64 3.50 -34.21
N GLN A 465 -16.11 3.86 -35.40
CA GLN A 465 -16.58 2.88 -36.37
C GLN A 465 -15.40 2.09 -36.96
N PRO A 466 -15.50 0.76 -37.11
CA PRO A 466 -14.46 -0.06 -37.72
C PRO A 466 -14.05 0.45 -39.09
N ILE A 467 -12.75 0.44 -39.37
CA ILE A 467 -12.13 0.94 -40.61
C ILE A 467 -11.59 -0.21 -41.45
N ASP A 468 -10.97 -1.19 -40.81
CA ASP A 468 -10.35 -2.34 -41.48
C ASP A 468 -10.43 -3.61 -40.61
N ASP A 469 -9.75 -4.69 -41.04
CA ASP A 469 -9.76 -5.97 -40.33
C ASP A 469 -9.09 -5.92 -38.97
N ILE A 470 -8.19 -4.98 -38.72
CA ILE A 470 -7.58 -4.76 -37.39
C ILE A 470 -8.64 -4.43 -36.34
N ASP A 471 -9.71 -3.75 -36.73
CA ASP A 471 -10.77 -3.34 -35.82
C ASP A 471 -11.71 -4.48 -35.38
N LYS A 472 -11.60 -5.65 -36.04
CA LYS A 472 -12.25 -6.89 -35.60
C LYS A 472 -11.51 -7.57 -34.44
N ILE A 473 -10.25 -7.21 -34.24
CA ILE A 473 -9.40 -7.74 -33.15
C ILE A 473 -9.84 -7.12 -31.80
N SER A 474 -9.80 -7.93 -30.73
CA SER A 474 -10.17 -7.47 -29.39
C SER A 474 -9.18 -6.41 -28.88
N CYS A 475 -9.67 -5.35 -28.22
CA CYS A 475 -8.87 -4.38 -27.49
C CYS A 475 -8.85 -4.64 -25.97
N LYS A 476 -9.27 -5.84 -25.52
CA LYS A 476 -9.12 -6.28 -24.12
C LYS A 476 -7.64 -6.35 -23.72
N VAL A 477 -7.33 -5.97 -22.48
CA VAL A 477 -5.99 -6.08 -21.90
C VAL A 477 -6.02 -7.00 -20.67
N GLN A 478 -4.86 -7.54 -20.32
CA GLN A 478 -4.75 -8.53 -19.24
C GLN A 478 -4.41 -7.91 -17.90
N TRP A 479 -3.79 -6.72 -17.90
CA TRP A 479 -3.54 -5.93 -16.68
C TRP A 479 -3.42 -4.45 -17.04
N ALA A 480 -3.53 -3.61 -16.00
CA ALA A 480 -3.34 -2.18 -16.15
C ALA A 480 -2.54 -1.57 -14.98
N VAL A 481 -1.82 -0.50 -15.28
CA VAL A 481 -1.00 0.26 -14.33
C VAL A 481 -1.44 1.71 -14.36
N GLY A 482 -2.06 2.18 -13.28
CA GLY A 482 -2.50 3.55 -13.12
C GLY A 482 -1.59 4.33 -12.16
N ILE A 483 -0.81 5.26 -12.69
CA ILE A 483 0.07 6.10 -11.89
C ILE A 483 -0.60 7.46 -11.69
N TYR A 484 -0.91 7.81 -10.44
CA TYR A 484 -1.65 9.03 -10.06
C TYR A 484 -2.76 9.40 -11.06
N PRO A 485 -3.74 8.51 -11.35
CA PRO A 485 -4.79 8.81 -12.32
C PRO A 485 -5.55 10.08 -11.91
N ALA A 486 -5.66 11.01 -12.87
CA ALA A 486 -6.49 12.20 -12.74
C ALA A 486 -7.91 11.94 -13.25
N TYR A 487 -8.84 12.85 -13.06
CA TYR A 487 -10.19 12.85 -13.66
C TYR A 487 -11.08 11.65 -13.36
N ALA A 488 -10.74 10.81 -12.39
CA ALA A 488 -11.49 9.58 -12.15
C ALA A 488 -12.76 9.76 -11.28
N LEU A 489 -12.91 10.91 -10.62
CA LEU A 489 -14.06 11.22 -9.78
C LEU A 489 -14.89 12.37 -10.36
N THR A 490 -16.18 12.36 -10.06
CA THR A 490 -17.12 13.36 -10.59
C THR A 490 -16.84 14.79 -10.13
N ASP A 491 -16.30 14.99 -8.91
CA ASP A 491 -15.91 16.31 -8.39
C ASP A 491 -14.63 16.86 -9.01
N ASN A 492 -13.82 16.00 -9.60
CA ASN A 492 -12.57 16.39 -10.25
C ASN A 492 -12.48 15.96 -11.72
N ALA A 493 -13.61 15.75 -12.36
CA ALA A 493 -13.66 15.31 -13.75
C ALA A 493 -12.99 16.29 -14.74
N GLU A 494 -12.91 17.56 -14.44
CA GLU A 494 -12.28 18.59 -15.29
C GLU A 494 -11.10 19.30 -14.65
N HIS A 495 -11.10 19.46 -13.33
CA HIS A 495 -10.08 20.20 -12.58
C HIS A 495 -9.68 19.47 -11.31
N PRO A 496 -8.47 19.75 -10.76
CA PRO A 496 -8.09 19.22 -9.46
C PRO A 496 -9.12 19.57 -8.38
N SER A 497 -9.43 18.59 -7.53
CA SER A 497 -10.37 18.81 -6.42
C SER A 497 -9.70 19.52 -5.25
N ALA A 498 -10.29 20.62 -4.80
CA ALA A 498 -9.88 21.26 -3.55
C ALA A 498 -10.35 20.48 -2.31
N SER A 499 -11.24 19.52 -2.47
CA SER A 499 -11.92 18.78 -1.38
C SER A 499 -11.29 17.44 -1.06
N CYS A 500 -9.97 17.35 -0.97
CA CYS A 500 -9.24 16.09 -0.67
C CYS A 500 -9.85 15.23 0.46
N GLY A 501 -10.81 15.72 1.22
CA GLY A 501 -11.44 15.04 2.34
C GLY A 501 -12.91 14.71 2.18
N ASN A 502 -13.64 15.33 1.26
CA ASN A 502 -15.07 15.11 1.08
C ASN A 502 -15.41 14.09 -0.01
N ALA A 503 -14.39 13.44 -0.58
CA ALA A 503 -14.52 12.45 -1.65
C ALA A 503 -15.30 11.17 -1.27
N ASP A 504 -15.88 11.08 -0.08
CA ASP A 504 -16.74 9.95 0.30
C ASP A 504 -18.05 9.93 -0.49
N GLU A 505 -18.56 11.09 -0.85
CA GLU A 505 -19.76 11.24 -1.67
C GLU A 505 -19.46 11.21 -3.17
N ASP A 506 -18.18 11.35 -3.54
CA ASP A 506 -17.75 11.32 -4.93
C ASP A 506 -17.91 9.94 -5.54
N ARG A 507 -18.33 9.95 -6.78
CA ARG A 507 -18.51 8.76 -7.60
C ARG A 507 -17.46 8.72 -8.69
N LEU A 508 -17.12 7.52 -9.12
CA LEU A 508 -16.35 7.33 -10.33
C LEU A 508 -17.10 7.94 -11.52
N VAL A 509 -16.35 8.53 -12.45
CA VAL A 509 -16.93 9.10 -13.67
C VAL A 509 -17.60 8.01 -14.53
N PRO A 510 -18.67 8.35 -15.28
CA PRO A 510 -19.49 7.35 -15.97
C PRO A 510 -18.81 6.68 -17.15
N GLU A 511 -17.72 7.24 -17.67
CA GLU A 511 -16.93 6.64 -18.75
C GLU A 511 -16.24 5.32 -18.35
N PHE A 512 -16.12 5.00 -17.06
CA PHE A 512 -15.64 3.69 -16.58
C PHE A 512 -16.79 2.70 -16.49
N SER A 513 -16.95 1.84 -17.48
CA SER A 513 -18.08 0.91 -17.56
C SER A 513 -17.96 -0.30 -16.63
N PHE A 514 -16.75 -0.63 -16.18
CA PHE A 514 -16.46 -1.84 -15.41
C PHE A 514 -17.11 -3.09 -16.02
N ASP A 515 -16.87 -3.29 -17.31
CA ASP A 515 -17.41 -4.40 -18.07
C ASP A 515 -16.82 -5.76 -17.64
N PRO A 516 -17.38 -6.90 -18.09
CA PRO A 516 -16.89 -8.22 -17.73
C PRO A 516 -15.44 -8.53 -18.15
N ASP A 517 -14.84 -7.70 -19.02
CA ASP A 517 -13.45 -7.83 -19.44
C ASP A 517 -12.50 -6.94 -18.63
N THR A 518 -13.00 -6.25 -17.58
CA THR A 518 -12.19 -5.47 -16.66
C THR A 518 -11.06 -6.31 -16.06
N CYS A 519 -9.83 -5.81 -16.16
CA CYS A 519 -8.63 -6.57 -15.79
C CYS A 519 -8.08 -6.19 -14.40
N PRO A 520 -7.20 -7.03 -13.81
CA PRO A 520 -6.41 -6.68 -12.63
C PRO A 520 -5.57 -5.42 -12.83
N MET A 521 -5.42 -4.61 -11.76
CA MET A 521 -4.74 -3.32 -11.82
C MET A 521 -3.79 -3.11 -10.64
N VAL A 522 -2.79 -2.27 -10.86
CA VAL A 522 -1.99 -1.68 -9.79
C VAL A 522 -2.04 -0.16 -9.87
N PHE A 523 -2.21 0.47 -8.72
CA PHE A 523 -2.21 1.93 -8.58
C PHE A 523 -1.05 2.38 -7.70
N VAL A 524 -0.36 3.45 -8.12
CA VAL A 524 0.58 4.19 -7.27
C VAL A 524 0.21 5.66 -7.31
N HIS A 525 0.00 6.29 -6.15
CA HIS A 525 -0.53 7.65 -6.06
C HIS A 525 0.17 8.44 -4.93
N GLY A 526 0.41 9.71 -5.15
CA GLY A 526 0.91 10.62 -4.10
C GLY A 526 -0.19 11.01 -3.13
N ASP A 527 0.07 10.94 -1.84
CA ASP A 527 -0.91 11.31 -0.80
C ASP A 527 -1.22 12.82 -0.80
N ALA A 528 -0.24 13.66 -1.13
CA ALA A 528 -0.40 15.12 -1.22
C ALA A 528 -0.72 15.60 -2.63
N ASP A 529 -1.16 14.73 -3.53
CA ASP A 529 -1.49 15.05 -4.91
C ASP A 529 -2.72 15.98 -5.00
N VAL A 530 -2.66 16.96 -5.90
CA VAL A 530 -3.78 17.87 -6.21
C VAL A 530 -4.94 17.12 -6.89
N TRP A 531 -4.65 16.02 -7.59
CA TRP A 531 -5.61 15.01 -8.00
C TRP A 531 -5.65 13.96 -6.90
N PRO A 532 -6.64 14.00 -5.98
CA PRO A 532 -6.54 13.24 -4.74
C PRO A 532 -6.38 11.75 -4.98
N ALA A 533 -5.58 11.09 -4.13
CA ALA A 533 -5.38 9.64 -4.17
C ALA A 533 -6.70 8.85 -4.08
N MET A 534 -7.79 9.50 -3.68
CA MET A 534 -9.15 8.94 -3.73
C MET A 534 -9.57 8.50 -5.13
N ASN A 535 -9.01 9.08 -6.22
CA ASN A 535 -9.17 8.56 -7.58
C ASN A 535 -8.79 7.07 -7.66
N SER A 536 -7.62 6.72 -7.11
CA SER A 536 -7.14 5.34 -7.07
C SER A 536 -7.87 4.48 -6.04
N VAL A 537 -8.15 5.02 -4.85
CA VAL A 537 -8.86 4.29 -3.78
C VAL A 537 -10.26 3.85 -4.23
N LYS A 538 -11.05 4.76 -4.83
CA LYS A 538 -12.40 4.43 -5.33
C LYS A 538 -12.38 3.40 -6.46
N CYS A 539 -11.40 3.48 -7.37
CA CYS A 539 -11.21 2.45 -8.40
C CYS A 539 -10.86 1.10 -7.78
N TRP A 540 -9.95 1.07 -6.80
CA TRP A 540 -9.59 -0.15 -6.07
C TRP A 540 -10.81 -0.76 -5.36
N GLU A 541 -11.64 0.04 -4.69
CA GLU A 541 -12.87 -0.42 -4.04
C GLU A 541 -13.85 -1.05 -5.04
N GLN A 542 -14.02 -0.43 -6.20
CA GLN A 542 -14.89 -0.96 -7.25
C GLN A 542 -14.38 -2.30 -7.80
N LEU A 543 -13.08 -2.40 -8.09
CA LEU A 543 -12.46 -3.65 -8.55
C LEU A 543 -12.59 -4.76 -7.51
N ARG A 544 -12.38 -4.43 -6.25
CA ARG A 544 -12.54 -5.40 -5.16
C ARG A 544 -13.98 -5.93 -5.05
N ARG A 545 -15.00 -5.08 -5.23
CA ARG A 545 -16.42 -5.52 -5.26
C ARG A 545 -16.69 -6.48 -6.41
N MET A 546 -15.97 -6.34 -7.51
CA MET A 546 -16.06 -7.25 -8.66
C MET A 546 -15.23 -8.54 -8.47
N GLY A 547 -14.53 -8.69 -7.35
CA GLY A 547 -13.63 -9.83 -7.12
C GLY A 547 -12.35 -9.78 -7.94
N ILE A 548 -11.99 -8.60 -8.47
CA ILE A 548 -10.80 -8.41 -9.29
C ILE A 548 -9.64 -8.02 -8.37
N GLY A 549 -8.55 -8.81 -8.39
CA GLY A 549 -7.37 -8.56 -7.58
C GLY A 549 -6.60 -7.33 -8.07
N CYS A 550 -6.40 -6.34 -7.18
CA CYS A 550 -5.64 -5.15 -7.49
C CYS A 550 -4.78 -4.69 -6.31
N ASP A 551 -3.60 -4.14 -6.62
CA ASP A 551 -2.74 -3.48 -5.65
C ASP A 551 -3.03 -1.97 -5.63
N LEU A 552 -2.88 -1.37 -4.46
CA LEU A 552 -2.93 0.08 -4.27
C LEU A 552 -1.79 0.51 -3.35
N HIS A 553 -1.01 1.48 -3.79
CA HIS A 553 0.06 2.09 -3.03
C HIS A 553 -0.10 3.61 -3.01
N THR A 554 -0.35 4.21 -1.84
CA THR A 554 -0.29 5.66 -1.67
C THR A 554 1.01 6.04 -0.98
N LEU A 555 1.62 7.15 -1.38
CA LEU A 555 2.94 7.58 -0.92
C LEU A 555 2.81 8.90 -0.15
N ALA A 556 3.17 8.90 1.13
CA ALA A 556 3.06 10.07 1.99
C ALA A 556 3.87 11.26 1.44
N LEU A 557 3.34 12.46 1.63
CA LEU A 557 3.98 13.73 1.25
C LEU A 557 4.30 13.88 -0.26
N ARG A 558 3.86 12.96 -1.12
CA ARG A 558 4.14 13.02 -2.56
C ARG A 558 3.02 13.72 -3.32
N ASN A 559 3.44 14.69 -4.15
CA ASN A 559 2.56 15.49 -5.02
C ASN A 559 2.31 14.79 -6.36
N HIS A 560 1.53 15.45 -7.22
CA HIS A 560 1.41 15.07 -8.61
C HIS A 560 2.78 15.04 -9.29
N CYS A 561 2.99 14.11 -10.21
CA CYS A 561 4.28 13.93 -10.90
C CYS A 561 5.46 13.58 -9.97
N PHE A 562 5.21 12.92 -8.84
CA PHE A 562 6.25 12.53 -7.87
C PHE A 562 7.41 11.74 -8.49
N MET A 563 7.20 11.13 -9.66
CA MET A 563 8.22 10.34 -10.36
C MET A 563 9.32 11.19 -11.02
N PHE A 564 9.14 12.51 -11.14
CA PHE A 564 10.14 13.37 -11.78
C PHE A 564 11.37 13.57 -10.91
N LYS A 565 11.17 13.73 -9.61
CA LYS A 565 12.24 13.84 -8.62
C LYS A 565 11.87 13.07 -7.36
N ALA A 566 12.77 12.27 -6.87
CA ALA A 566 12.59 11.51 -5.65
C ALA A 566 13.94 11.22 -4.97
N ALA A 567 13.95 11.17 -3.64
CA ALA A 567 15.11 10.73 -2.89
C ALA A 567 15.28 9.20 -3.00
N PRO A 568 16.50 8.69 -3.22
CA PRO A 568 16.76 7.25 -3.21
C PRO A 568 16.27 6.60 -1.91
N GLY A 569 15.68 5.42 -2.01
CA GLY A 569 15.14 4.68 -0.86
C GLY A 569 13.80 5.19 -0.36
N THR A 570 13.14 6.09 -1.08
CA THR A 570 11.73 6.48 -0.83
C THR A 570 10.78 5.72 -1.76
N GLY A 571 9.52 5.59 -1.35
CA GLY A 571 8.50 4.91 -2.14
C GLY A 571 8.32 5.49 -3.54
N SER A 572 8.43 6.82 -3.68
CA SER A 572 8.33 7.48 -4.97
C SER A 572 9.50 7.17 -5.91
N TYR A 573 10.68 6.90 -5.37
CA TYR A 573 11.83 6.46 -6.18
C TYR A 573 11.67 5.00 -6.65
N ASN A 574 11.03 4.17 -5.83
CA ASN A 574 10.91 2.73 -6.06
C ASN A 574 9.54 2.29 -6.64
N TYR A 575 8.70 3.22 -7.12
CA TYR A 575 7.37 2.88 -7.66
C TYR A 575 7.43 1.84 -8.80
N LEU A 576 8.52 1.82 -9.58
CA LEU A 576 8.73 0.83 -10.64
C LEU A 576 8.84 -0.60 -10.07
N ASP A 577 9.50 -0.75 -8.92
CA ASP A 577 9.59 -2.03 -8.23
C ASP A 577 8.24 -2.48 -7.67
N MET A 578 7.39 -1.55 -7.21
CA MET A 578 6.02 -1.86 -6.76
C MET A 578 5.19 -2.45 -7.91
N VAL A 579 5.23 -1.80 -9.07
CA VAL A 579 4.56 -2.31 -10.28
C VAL A 579 5.12 -3.66 -10.70
N TRP A 580 6.45 -3.83 -10.73
CA TRP A 580 7.06 -5.10 -11.10
C TRP A 580 6.70 -6.24 -10.15
N GLN A 581 6.58 -5.95 -8.84
CA GLN A 581 6.14 -6.92 -7.84
C GLN A 581 4.70 -7.39 -8.10
N PHE A 582 3.80 -6.48 -8.43
CA PHE A 582 2.44 -6.82 -8.83
C PHE A 582 2.42 -7.72 -10.08
N LEU A 583 3.18 -7.36 -11.13
CA LEU A 583 3.27 -8.16 -12.37
C LEU A 583 3.80 -9.57 -12.10
N ASN A 584 4.82 -9.69 -11.24
CA ASN A 584 5.37 -10.97 -10.80
C ASN A 584 4.34 -11.82 -10.04
N ALA A 585 3.67 -11.21 -9.08
CA ALA A 585 2.71 -11.88 -8.22
C ALA A 585 1.52 -12.44 -9.00
N LYS A 586 1.07 -11.69 -10.01
CA LYS A 586 -0.01 -12.10 -10.92
C LYS A 586 0.47 -12.98 -12.08
N GLY A 587 1.78 -13.20 -12.22
CA GLY A 587 2.36 -14.01 -13.30
C GLY A 587 2.31 -13.35 -14.69
N PHE A 588 2.09 -12.04 -14.76
CA PHE A 588 1.99 -11.32 -16.04
C PHE A 588 3.32 -11.18 -16.78
N ASN A 589 4.43 -11.35 -16.09
CA ASN A 589 5.78 -11.24 -16.64
C ASN A 589 6.51 -12.59 -16.77
N LYS A 590 5.79 -13.71 -16.73
CA LYS A 590 6.36 -15.06 -16.92
C LYS A 590 6.53 -15.41 -18.38
#